data_73d8c890329c7f7702bec048c05abe25
#
_entry.id   73d8c890329c7f7702bec048c05abe25
#
_cell.length_a   1.000
_cell.length_b   1.000
_cell.length_c   1.000
_cell.angle_alpha   90.00
_cell.angle_beta   90.00
_cell.angle_gamma   90.00
#
_symmetry.space_group_name_H-M   'P 1'
#
loop_
_entity.id
_entity.type
_entity.pdbx_description
1 polymer ?
#
loop_
_entity_poly.entity_id
_entity_poly.type
_entity_poly.pdbx_seq_one_letter_code
_entity_poly.pdbx_strand_id
1 'polypeptide(L)'
;RGMLPRYPQGRMTAMPPESGAPALPEYITQWRKARQYMVPRALAEGDSVTLAAADRLHRVTIRSDGAPLQLYDGRNQAQNGWFVVRSLIPAGKTRHAIVWHVRLASVPGWTRPPVIAHSQVGYAPEFSKVAVIELDPSFDAPKTASLLRLDHDGTFKKVFQAHLSRPRHWRRYDYAKFDFSKVRQPGLYKIAYAGQHSGPFRIADDVYDATWQTSLDGFLAVQMDHIAVRDAYRVWHGVAHMDDARQAPADIHSFDGYWMGKDTY
;
A
#
# COMPACT_ATOMS: atom_id res chain seq x y z
N ARG A 1 -11.89 -6.31 -1.07
CA ARG A 1 -11.75 -5.37 0.06
C ARG A 1 -12.65 -4.19 -0.22
N GLY A 2 -13.82 -4.14 0.42
CA GLY A 2 -14.71 -2.99 0.34
C GLY A 2 -14.02 -1.76 0.93
N MET A 3 -14.14 -0.63 0.24
CA MET A 3 -13.72 0.66 0.77
C MET A 3 -14.64 1.01 1.92
N LEU A 4 -14.09 1.14 3.12
CA LEU A 4 -14.85 1.62 4.25
C LEU A 4 -14.80 3.14 4.27
N PRO A 5 -15.94 3.81 4.42
CA PRO A 5 -15.98 5.25 4.47
C PRO A 5 -15.13 5.79 5.62
N ARG A 6 -14.50 6.92 5.41
CA ARG A 6 -13.84 7.68 6.47
C ARG A 6 -14.89 8.52 7.20
N TYR A 7 -14.82 8.52 8.51
CA TYR A 7 -15.73 9.32 9.33
C TYR A 7 -14.91 10.36 10.06
N PRO A 8 -14.96 11.62 9.65
CA PRO A 8 -14.20 12.68 10.28
C PRO A 8 -14.48 12.81 11.76
N GLN A 9 -15.62 12.33 12.21
CA GLN A 9 -16.07 12.42 13.61
C GLN A 9 -16.33 11.04 14.24
N GLY A 10 -15.86 9.97 13.61
CA GLY A 10 -16.06 8.63 14.12
C GLY A 10 -17.49 8.08 13.98
N ARG A 11 -18.35 8.74 13.22
CA ARG A 11 -19.71 8.29 12.96
C ARG A 11 -19.78 7.47 11.67
N MET A 12 -20.48 6.37 11.69
CA MET A 12 -20.66 5.49 10.52
C MET A 12 -22.12 5.46 10.08
N THR A 13 -22.36 5.67 8.81
CA THR A 13 -23.57 5.18 8.19
C THR A 13 -23.48 3.67 8.11
N ALA A 14 -24.42 2.98 8.71
CA ALA A 14 -24.50 1.55 8.63
C ALA A 14 -24.80 1.15 7.19
N MET A 15 -23.78 0.73 6.46
CA MET A 15 -24.02 -0.12 5.29
C MET A 15 -24.32 -1.52 5.81
N PRO A 16 -25.43 -2.13 5.40
CA PRO A 16 -25.65 -3.52 5.73
C PRO A 16 -24.47 -4.34 5.22
N PRO A 17 -23.93 -5.27 6.05
CA PRO A 17 -22.87 -6.13 5.56
C PRO A 17 -23.41 -6.94 4.39
N GLU A 18 -22.74 -6.83 3.26
CA GLU A 18 -22.93 -7.81 2.19
C GLU A 18 -22.58 -9.18 2.73
N SER A 19 -23.32 -10.19 2.31
CA SER A 19 -23.09 -11.58 2.72
C SER A 19 -21.61 -11.94 2.54
N GLY A 20 -20.91 -12.22 3.66
CA GLY A 20 -19.50 -12.53 3.72
C GLY A 20 -18.55 -11.35 3.98
N ALA A 21 -19.03 -10.13 4.07
CA ALA A 21 -18.21 -9.01 4.53
C ALA A 21 -18.02 -9.07 6.06
N PRO A 22 -16.82 -8.71 6.58
CA PRO A 22 -16.63 -8.61 8.02
C PRO A 22 -17.55 -7.53 8.59
N ALA A 23 -18.15 -7.81 9.75
CA ALA A 23 -18.97 -6.84 10.45
C ALA A 23 -18.22 -5.52 10.66
N LEU A 24 -18.94 -4.41 10.56
CA LEU A 24 -18.36 -3.11 10.87
C LEU A 24 -18.07 -3.01 12.38
N PRO A 25 -17.04 -2.23 12.77
CA PRO A 25 -16.76 -2.04 14.17
C PRO A 25 -17.95 -1.41 14.91
N GLU A 26 -18.21 -1.88 16.09
CA GLU A 26 -19.23 -1.32 16.96
C GLU A 26 -18.76 0.03 17.52
N TYR A 27 -19.65 1.00 17.57
CA TYR A 27 -19.38 2.34 18.05
C TYR A 27 -20.16 2.66 19.31
N ILE A 28 -19.55 3.47 20.16
CA ILE A 28 -20.19 4.05 21.32
C ILE A 28 -20.21 5.57 21.21
N THR A 29 -21.29 6.18 21.68
CA THR A 29 -21.40 7.63 21.75
C THR A 29 -20.64 8.16 22.97
N GLN A 30 -19.80 9.16 22.75
CA GLN A 30 -19.15 9.89 23.83
C GLN A 30 -19.44 11.39 23.73
N TRP A 31 -19.68 12.01 24.87
CA TRP A 31 -19.83 13.46 24.97
C TRP A 31 -18.53 14.11 25.44
N ARG A 32 -18.06 15.08 24.69
CA ARG A 32 -16.88 15.86 25.03
C ARG A 32 -17.09 17.32 24.71
N LYS A 33 -16.92 18.21 25.69
CA LYS A 33 -17.05 19.66 25.52
C LYS A 33 -18.31 20.08 24.72
N ALA A 34 -19.45 19.61 25.14
CA ALA A 34 -20.76 19.83 24.51
C ALA A 34 -20.88 19.32 23.06
N ARG A 35 -19.99 18.44 22.63
CA ARG A 35 -20.05 17.76 21.32
C ARG A 35 -20.20 16.27 21.51
N GLN A 36 -21.01 15.67 20.68
CA GLN A 36 -21.17 14.22 20.61
C GLN A 36 -20.11 13.65 19.66
N TYR A 37 -19.40 12.61 20.12
CA TYR A 37 -18.46 11.87 19.30
C TYR A 37 -18.83 10.40 19.29
N MET A 38 -18.71 9.79 18.12
CA MET A 38 -18.76 8.35 17.97
C MET A 38 -17.33 7.80 17.98
N VAL A 39 -17.04 6.91 18.89
CA VAL A 39 -15.73 6.24 18.95
C VAL A 39 -15.92 4.73 18.79
N PRO A 40 -15.00 4.03 18.16
CA PRO A 40 -15.09 2.58 18.05
C PRO A 40 -15.05 1.96 19.44
N ARG A 41 -15.85 0.91 19.64
CA ARG A 41 -15.77 0.08 20.82
C ARG A 41 -14.52 -0.80 20.74
N ALA A 42 -13.83 -0.98 21.86
CA ALA A 42 -12.71 -1.91 21.91
C ALA A 42 -13.18 -3.33 21.59
N LEU A 43 -12.47 -4.03 20.73
CA LEU A 43 -12.71 -5.44 20.41
C LEU A 43 -12.33 -6.34 21.59
N ALA A 44 -11.28 -5.96 22.30
CA ALA A 44 -10.80 -6.66 23.50
C ALA A 44 -10.03 -5.69 24.41
N GLU A 45 -9.95 -6.03 25.68
CA GLU A 45 -9.17 -5.33 26.70
C GLU A 45 -8.47 -6.36 27.59
N GLY A 46 -7.24 -6.06 28.00
CA GLY A 46 -6.43 -6.93 28.88
C GLY A 46 -5.01 -6.45 29.02
N ASP A 47 -4.20 -7.17 29.79
CA ASP A 47 -2.80 -6.81 30.04
C ASP A 47 -1.86 -7.22 28.90
N SER A 48 -2.32 -8.07 28.01
CA SER A 48 -1.55 -8.51 26.85
C SER A 48 -2.42 -8.76 25.63
N VAL A 49 -1.82 -8.57 24.46
CA VAL A 49 -2.41 -8.93 23.17
C VAL A 49 -1.39 -9.66 22.32
N THR A 50 -1.81 -10.73 21.68
CA THR A 50 -1.00 -11.45 20.69
C THR A 50 -1.69 -11.40 19.35
N LEU A 51 -1.04 -10.75 18.37
CA LEU A 51 -1.49 -10.67 16.99
C LEU A 51 -0.83 -11.78 16.19
N ALA A 52 -1.54 -12.31 15.20
CA ALA A 52 -1.07 -13.43 14.37
C ALA A 52 -0.56 -14.62 15.20
N ALA A 53 -1.31 -15.04 16.22
CA ALA A 53 -0.87 -16.05 17.19
C ALA A 53 -0.45 -17.38 16.55
N ALA A 54 -1.12 -17.79 15.46
CA ALA A 54 -0.82 -19.01 14.71
C ALA A 54 0.39 -18.88 13.76
N ASP A 55 0.78 -17.65 13.41
CA ASP A 55 1.89 -17.39 12.49
C ASP A 55 3.17 -17.09 13.28
N ARG A 56 4.05 -18.06 13.33
CA ARG A 56 5.30 -17.94 14.08
C ARG A 56 6.18 -16.77 13.65
N LEU A 57 6.20 -16.45 12.36
CA LEU A 57 7.08 -15.41 11.80
C LEU A 57 6.50 -13.99 11.93
N HIS A 58 5.16 -13.87 11.95
CA HIS A 58 4.48 -12.59 12.02
C HIS A 58 3.86 -12.32 13.40
N ARG A 59 4.11 -13.21 14.36
CA ARG A 59 3.55 -13.06 15.71
C ARG A 59 4.12 -11.86 16.42
N VAL A 60 3.23 -11.01 16.91
CA VAL A 60 3.56 -9.87 17.76
C VAL A 60 2.83 -10.03 19.09
N THR A 61 3.54 -10.00 20.20
CA THR A 61 2.94 -9.96 21.53
C THR A 61 3.28 -8.63 22.19
N ILE A 62 2.28 -7.94 22.67
CA ILE A 62 2.42 -6.69 23.44
C ILE A 62 1.89 -6.97 24.84
N ARG A 63 2.67 -6.69 25.85
CA ARG A 63 2.27 -6.73 27.28
C ARG A 63 2.43 -5.33 27.85
N SER A 64 1.44 -4.89 28.62
CA SER A 64 1.48 -3.60 29.30
C SER A 64 1.68 -3.80 30.80
N ASP A 65 2.59 -3.02 31.37
CA ASP A 65 2.71 -2.87 32.81
C ASP A 65 1.98 -1.59 33.21
N GLY A 66 0.93 -1.76 34.01
CA GLY A 66 0.13 -0.67 34.59
C GLY A 66 -1.23 -0.49 33.93
N ALA A 67 -1.33 0.24 32.83
CA ALA A 67 -2.62 0.47 32.18
C ALA A 67 -2.94 -0.65 31.17
N PRO A 68 -4.19 -1.15 31.14
CA PRO A 68 -4.58 -2.20 30.19
C PRO A 68 -4.43 -1.77 28.74
N LEU A 69 -4.24 -2.75 27.89
CA LEU A 69 -4.29 -2.62 26.44
C LEU A 69 -5.74 -2.68 25.97
N GLN A 70 -6.09 -1.83 25.03
CA GLN A 70 -7.35 -1.86 24.32
C GLN A 70 -7.08 -2.09 22.84
N LEU A 71 -7.67 -3.11 22.26
CA LEU A 71 -7.55 -3.46 20.84
C LEU A 71 -8.77 -2.92 20.09
N TYR A 72 -8.53 -2.21 19.01
CA TYR A 72 -9.55 -1.62 18.15
C TYR A 72 -9.41 -2.06 16.70
N ASP A 73 -10.54 -2.07 16.00
CA ASP A 73 -10.56 -2.09 14.55
C ASP A 73 -10.16 -0.71 14.01
N GLY A 74 -9.08 -0.66 13.26
CA GLY A 74 -8.53 0.58 12.72
C GLY A 74 -9.09 0.99 11.37
N ARG A 75 -10.03 0.25 10.79
CA ARG A 75 -10.55 0.50 9.44
C ARG A 75 -11.22 1.86 9.27
N ASN A 76 -11.77 2.40 10.34
CA ASN A 76 -12.35 3.74 10.34
C ASN A 76 -11.31 4.88 10.33
N GLN A 77 -10.06 4.59 10.64
CA GLN A 77 -8.97 5.58 10.64
C GLN A 77 -8.09 5.46 9.40
N ALA A 78 -7.95 4.24 8.88
CA ALA A 78 -7.18 3.97 7.70
C ALA A 78 -7.79 2.79 6.93
N GLN A 79 -7.93 2.94 5.63
CA GLN A 79 -8.55 1.92 4.75
C GLN A 79 -7.68 0.67 4.52
N ASN A 80 -6.60 0.53 5.25
CA ASN A 80 -5.63 -0.56 5.12
C ASN A 80 -5.91 -1.78 6.00
N GLY A 81 -6.95 -1.74 6.81
CA GLY A 81 -7.35 -2.86 7.68
C GLY A 81 -6.44 -3.06 8.88
N TRP A 82 -5.82 -2.02 9.40
CA TRP A 82 -4.98 -2.10 10.60
C TRP A 82 -5.79 -2.37 11.87
N PHE A 83 -5.16 -3.04 12.81
CA PHE A 83 -5.57 -3.00 14.20
C PHE A 83 -4.87 -1.84 14.91
N VAL A 84 -5.56 -1.25 15.89
CA VAL A 84 -5.03 -0.19 16.74
C VAL A 84 -5.00 -0.67 18.18
N VAL A 85 -3.83 -0.65 18.78
CA VAL A 85 -3.65 -0.95 20.21
C VAL A 85 -3.44 0.36 20.95
N ARG A 86 -4.14 0.55 22.04
CA ARG A 86 -4.09 1.75 22.89
C ARG A 86 -4.00 1.38 24.35
N SER A 87 -3.48 2.29 25.16
CA SER A 87 -3.66 2.34 26.60
C SER A 87 -4.00 3.76 27.02
N LEU A 88 -4.85 3.91 27.98
CA LEU A 88 -5.15 5.22 28.56
C LEU A 88 -4.02 5.62 29.51
N ILE A 89 -3.47 6.79 29.30
CA ILE A 89 -2.44 7.34 30.20
C ILE A 89 -3.12 7.75 31.52
N PRO A 90 -2.73 7.18 32.67
CA PRO A 90 -3.29 7.57 33.95
C PRO A 90 -3.04 9.06 34.24
N ALA A 91 -4.09 9.76 34.70
CA ALA A 91 -4.00 11.16 35.04
C ALA A 91 -2.92 11.41 36.12
N GLY A 92 -2.18 12.51 35.97
CA GLY A 92 -1.15 12.91 36.93
C GLY A 92 0.18 12.14 36.85
N LYS A 93 0.29 11.09 36.05
CA LYS A 93 1.55 10.37 35.84
C LYS A 93 2.40 11.07 34.77
N THR A 94 3.60 11.52 35.14
CA THR A 94 4.53 12.27 34.28
C THR A 94 5.74 11.45 33.85
N ARG A 95 5.98 10.29 34.48
CA ARG A 95 7.08 9.37 34.16
C ARG A 95 6.60 7.94 34.22
N HIS A 96 7.05 7.09 33.33
CA HIS A 96 6.68 5.67 33.23
C HIS A 96 5.17 5.44 33.37
N ALA A 97 4.39 6.33 32.80
CA ALA A 97 2.92 6.28 32.88
C ALA A 97 2.36 5.00 32.25
N ILE A 98 3.00 4.55 31.17
CA ILE A 98 2.74 3.30 30.49
C ILE A 98 4.09 2.70 30.08
N VAL A 99 4.24 1.41 30.29
CA VAL A 99 5.39 0.65 29.78
C VAL A 99 4.85 -0.54 28.99
N TRP A 100 5.19 -0.59 27.73
CA TRP A 100 4.85 -1.72 26.86
C TRP A 100 6.08 -2.56 26.56
N HIS A 101 5.96 -3.85 26.77
CA HIS A 101 6.92 -4.85 26.35
C HIS A 101 6.46 -5.48 25.05
N VAL A 102 7.16 -5.18 23.97
CA VAL A 102 6.83 -5.70 22.64
C VAL A 102 7.79 -6.83 22.29
N ARG A 103 7.23 -8.02 22.06
CA ARG A 103 7.99 -9.20 21.62
C ARG A 103 7.62 -9.52 20.18
N LEU A 104 8.62 -9.52 19.32
CA LEU A 104 8.51 -9.85 17.90
C LEU A 104 9.19 -11.20 17.64
N ALA A 105 8.70 -11.92 16.64
CA ALA A 105 9.47 -13.00 16.07
C ALA A 105 10.69 -12.42 15.33
N SER A 106 11.83 -13.07 15.49
CA SER A 106 13.05 -12.73 14.76
C SER A 106 13.70 -14.00 14.24
N VAL A 107 14.27 -13.91 13.05
CA VAL A 107 15.08 -14.96 12.45
C VAL A 107 16.53 -14.45 12.43
N PRO A 108 17.44 -15.01 13.25
CA PRO A 108 18.82 -14.58 13.25
C PRO A 108 19.44 -14.67 11.85
N GLY A 109 20.17 -13.64 11.44
CA GLY A 109 20.83 -13.59 10.15
C GLY A 109 19.89 -13.46 8.93
N TRP A 110 18.57 -13.28 9.13
CA TRP A 110 17.68 -13.04 8.01
C TRP A 110 17.97 -11.67 7.38
N THR A 111 18.12 -11.68 6.08
CA THR A 111 18.22 -10.46 5.26
C THR A 111 17.13 -10.48 4.21
N ARG A 112 16.61 -9.30 3.89
CA ARG A 112 15.62 -9.19 2.82
C ARG A 112 16.27 -9.49 1.48
N PRO A 113 15.68 -10.37 0.65
CA PRO A 113 16.19 -10.59 -0.70
C PRO A 113 16.20 -9.27 -1.50
N PRO A 114 17.19 -9.09 -2.39
CA PRO A 114 17.25 -7.93 -3.26
C PRO A 114 15.98 -7.74 -4.08
N VAL A 115 15.58 -6.49 -4.26
CA VAL A 115 14.46 -6.12 -5.15
C VAL A 115 15.00 -5.41 -6.37
N ILE A 116 14.59 -5.86 -7.56
CA ILE A 116 15.02 -5.29 -8.83
C ILE A 116 13.88 -4.43 -9.37
N ALA A 117 14.08 -3.11 -9.35
CA ALA A 117 13.14 -2.14 -9.91
C ALA A 117 13.61 -1.67 -11.29
N HIS A 118 12.72 -1.74 -12.26
CA HIS A 118 12.98 -1.33 -13.64
C HIS A 118 11.73 -0.69 -14.24
N SER A 119 11.85 -0.08 -15.42
CA SER A 119 10.68 0.39 -16.15
C SER A 119 9.79 -0.78 -16.58
N GLN A 120 8.56 -0.80 -16.12
CA GLN A 120 7.58 -1.82 -16.51
C GLN A 120 7.07 -1.61 -17.95
N VAL A 121 7.11 -0.38 -18.44
CA VAL A 121 6.80 -0.04 -19.83
C VAL A 121 7.87 -0.62 -20.77
N GLY A 122 9.12 -0.64 -20.33
CA GLY A 122 10.28 -1.03 -21.11
C GLY A 122 11.20 0.14 -21.40
N TYR A 123 12.04 0.00 -22.42
CA TYR A 123 13.05 0.98 -22.79
C TYR A 123 13.19 1.08 -24.29
N ALA A 124 13.32 2.29 -24.81
CA ALA A 124 13.73 2.47 -26.20
C ALA A 124 15.23 2.13 -26.38
N PRO A 125 15.63 1.56 -27.52
CA PRO A 125 17.01 1.09 -27.76
C PRO A 125 18.08 2.15 -27.55
N GLU A 126 17.81 3.38 -27.98
CA GLU A 126 18.77 4.48 -27.95
C GLU A 126 18.82 5.25 -26.62
N PHE A 127 17.86 5.01 -25.72
CA PHE A 127 17.78 5.72 -24.45
C PHE A 127 18.61 5.06 -23.36
N SER A 128 18.86 5.80 -22.30
CA SER A 128 19.48 5.29 -21.09
C SER A 128 18.60 4.22 -20.45
N LYS A 129 19.19 3.07 -20.13
CA LYS A 129 18.52 1.92 -19.53
C LYS A 129 19.17 1.57 -18.21
N VAL A 130 18.51 1.97 -17.13
CA VAL A 130 19.02 1.78 -15.79
C VAL A 130 17.95 1.13 -14.94
N ALA A 131 18.31 0.05 -14.28
CA ALA A 131 17.54 -0.54 -13.20
C ALA A 131 18.13 -0.16 -11.84
N VAL A 132 17.29 -0.13 -10.81
CA VAL A 132 17.71 0.10 -9.42
C VAL A 132 17.55 -1.19 -8.64
N ILE A 133 18.60 -1.58 -7.94
CA ILE A 133 18.59 -2.76 -7.05
C ILE A 133 18.57 -2.25 -5.62
N GLU A 134 17.50 -2.58 -4.91
CA GLU A 134 17.34 -2.30 -3.50
C GLU A 134 17.88 -3.46 -2.68
N LEU A 135 18.74 -3.18 -1.74
CA LEU A 135 19.50 -4.13 -0.93
C LEU A 135 19.23 -3.90 0.55
N ASP A 136 19.09 -4.99 1.29
CA ASP A 136 19.22 -4.91 2.73
C ASP A 136 20.66 -4.49 3.09
N PRO A 137 20.89 -3.55 4.02
CA PRO A 137 22.23 -3.11 4.38
C PRO A 137 23.15 -4.24 4.89
N SER A 138 22.57 -5.31 5.40
CA SER A 138 23.30 -6.49 5.88
C SER A 138 23.46 -7.60 4.82
N PHE A 139 22.98 -7.37 3.61
CA PHE A 139 23.06 -8.34 2.53
C PHE A 139 24.46 -8.31 1.90
N ASP A 140 25.13 -9.46 1.85
CA ASP A 140 26.40 -9.58 1.12
C ASP A 140 26.14 -9.53 -0.40
N ALA A 141 26.30 -8.33 -0.94
CA ALA A 141 25.83 -7.96 -2.25
C ALA A 141 26.85 -8.31 -3.35
N PRO A 142 26.53 -9.25 -4.29
CA PRO A 142 27.35 -9.43 -5.49
C PRO A 142 27.54 -8.13 -6.27
N LYS A 143 28.73 -7.94 -6.82
CA LYS A 143 29.07 -6.69 -7.51
C LYS A 143 28.52 -6.58 -8.94
N THR A 144 27.96 -7.67 -9.49
CA THR A 144 27.53 -7.73 -10.89
C THR A 144 26.10 -8.20 -11.02
N ALA A 145 25.36 -7.61 -11.95
CA ALA A 145 24.07 -8.10 -12.41
C ALA A 145 24.14 -8.54 -13.88
N SER A 146 23.20 -9.37 -14.29
CA SER A 146 23.12 -9.90 -15.66
C SER A 146 21.81 -9.51 -16.30
N LEU A 147 21.86 -9.22 -17.60
CA LEU A 147 20.69 -9.06 -18.46
C LEU A 147 20.50 -10.35 -19.26
N LEU A 148 19.31 -10.89 -19.20
CA LEU A 148 18.89 -12.06 -19.93
C LEU A 148 17.92 -11.65 -21.02
N ARG A 149 18.04 -12.24 -22.21
CA ARG A 149 17.11 -12.06 -23.34
C ARG A 149 16.40 -13.36 -23.65
N LEU A 150 15.12 -13.26 -23.94
CA LEU A 150 14.36 -14.41 -24.43
C LEU A 150 14.86 -14.81 -25.83
N ASP A 151 15.24 -16.05 -25.98
CA ASP A 151 15.67 -16.64 -27.25
C ASP A 151 14.52 -17.37 -27.97
N HIS A 152 14.73 -17.80 -29.20
CA HIS A 152 13.73 -18.46 -30.04
C HIS A 152 13.24 -19.79 -29.47
N ASP A 153 14.02 -20.44 -28.62
CA ASP A 153 13.66 -21.67 -27.93
C ASP A 153 12.78 -21.46 -26.69
N GLY A 154 12.39 -20.21 -26.42
CA GLY A 154 11.58 -19.86 -25.25
C GLY A 154 12.38 -19.75 -23.95
N THR A 155 13.69 -19.85 -23.98
CA THR A 155 14.56 -19.74 -22.82
C THR A 155 15.21 -18.36 -22.71
N PHE A 156 15.47 -17.92 -21.48
CA PHE A 156 16.20 -16.69 -21.24
C PHE A 156 17.70 -16.95 -21.17
N LYS A 157 18.46 -16.38 -22.10
CA LYS A 157 19.91 -16.49 -22.19
C LYS A 157 20.61 -15.21 -21.76
N LYS A 158 21.71 -15.32 -21.03
CA LYS A 158 22.51 -14.15 -20.63
C LYS A 158 23.16 -13.51 -21.84
N VAL A 159 22.87 -12.24 -22.05
CA VAL A 159 23.38 -11.45 -23.19
C VAL A 159 24.26 -10.28 -22.76
N PHE A 160 24.18 -9.88 -21.49
CA PHE A 160 24.97 -8.78 -20.98
C PHE A 160 25.22 -8.95 -19.47
N GLN A 161 26.34 -8.46 -18.99
CA GLN A 161 26.70 -8.41 -17.57
C GLN A 161 27.49 -7.13 -17.31
N ALA A 162 27.21 -6.47 -16.20
CA ALA A 162 27.97 -5.30 -15.79
C ALA A 162 28.06 -5.19 -14.27
N HIS A 163 29.03 -4.42 -13.82
CA HIS A 163 29.11 -4.02 -12.42
C HIS A 163 28.00 -3.08 -12.05
N LEU A 164 27.50 -3.24 -10.85
CA LEU A 164 26.61 -2.28 -10.24
C LEU A 164 27.38 -1.01 -9.86
N SER A 165 26.69 0.12 -9.80
CA SER A 165 27.25 1.29 -9.14
C SER A 165 27.52 0.99 -7.65
N ARG A 166 28.40 1.79 -7.03
CA ARG A 166 28.56 1.72 -5.58
C ARG A 166 27.20 1.93 -4.89
N PRO A 167 26.77 1.02 -3.98
CA PRO A 167 25.53 1.18 -3.24
C PRO A 167 25.53 2.50 -2.44
N ARG A 168 24.38 3.14 -2.36
CA ARG A 168 24.16 4.33 -1.54
C ARG A 168 23.02 4.08 -0.57
N HIS A 169 23.28 4.35 0.68
CA HIS A 169 22.27 4.22 1.73
C HIS A 169 21.22 5.33 1.64
N TRP A 170 19.94 4.93 1.70
CA TRP A 170 18.83 5.84 1.85
C TRP A 170 17.74 5.23 2.71
N ARG A 171 17.45 5.86 3.84
CA ARG A 171 16.49 5.39 4.85
C ARG A 171 16.80 3.99 5.39
N ARG A 172 16.14 2.96 4.88
CA ARG A 172 16.23 1.57 5.39
C ARG A 172 17.13 0.68 4.55
N TYR A 173 17.41 1.06 3.30
CA TYR A 173 18.02 0.18 2.32
C TYR A 173 19.20 0.87 1.62
N ASP A 174 20.00 0.04 1.02
CA ASP A 174 21.03 0.47 0.09
C ASP A 174 20.53 0.32 -1.35
N TYR A 175 20.91 1.24 -2.21
CA TYR A 175 20.48 1.27 -3.59
C TYR A 175 21.68 1.29 -4.52
N ALA A 176 21.73 0.35 -5.47
CA ALA A 176 22.73 0.28 -6.52
C ALA A 176 22.06 0.38 -7.90
N LYS A 177 22.74 0.96 -8.86
CA LYS A 177 22.27 1.06 -10.25
C LYS A 177 22.91 -0.02 -11.11
N PHE A 178 22.11 -0.66 -11.93
CA PHE A 178 22.53 -1.53 -13.01
C PHE A 178 22.28 -0.83 -14.34
N ASP A 179 23.34 -0.40 -15.01
CA ASP A 179 23.28 0.28 -16.29
C ASP A 179 23.53 -0.73 -17.43
N PHE A 180 22.54 -0.89 -18.28
CA PHE A 180 22.58 -1.73 -19.48
C PHE A 180 22.27 -0.94 -20.76
N SER A 181 22.52 0.37 -20.76
CA SER A 181 22.26 1.29 -21.90
C SER A 181 22.94 0.84 -23.19
N LYS A 182 24.06 0.10 -23.09
CA LYS A 182 24.78 -0.45 -24.24
C LYS A 182 24.00 -1.52 -25.02
N VAL A 183 22.99 -2.15 -24.38
CA VAL A 183 22.17 -3.16 -25.05
C VAL A 183 21.07 -2.47 -25.82
N ARG A 184 21.16 -2.47 -27.16
CA ARG A 184 20.22 -1.79 -28.06
C ARG A 184 19.31 -2.75 -28.83
N GLN A 185 19.65 -4.04 -28.84
CA GLN A 185 18.92 -5.02 -29.61
C GLN A 185 17.47 -5.14 -29.10
N PRO A 186 16.45 -4.98 -29.97
CA PRO A 186 15.07 -5.21 -29.58
C PRO A 186 14.82 -6.64 -29.09
N GLY A 187 13.89 -6.78 -28.14
CA GLY A 187 13.54 -8.08 -27.59
C GLY A 187 12.89 -8.02 -26.23
N LEU A 188 12.61 -9.20 -25.66
CA LEU A 188 12.11 -9.37 -24.31
C LEU A 188 13.25 -9.74 -23.36
N TYR A 189 13.34 -9.04 -22.26
CA TYR A 189 14.46 -9.13 -21.34
C TYR A 189 14.02 -9.34 -19.90
N LYS A 190 14.94 -9.87 -19.09
CA LYS A 190 14.89 -9.92 -17.63
C LYS A 190 16.23 -9.55 -17.03
N ILE A 191 16.23 -9.00 -15.84
CA ILE A 191 17.44 -8.79 -15.05
C ILE A 191 17.57 -9.92 -14.01
N ALA A 192 18.75 -10.47 -13.89
CA ALA A 192 19.11 -11.47 -12.88
C ALA A 192 20.15 -10.89 -11.93
N TYR A 193 19.91 -11.00 -10.64
CA TYR A 193 20.83 -10.57 -9.61
C TYR A 193 20.65 -11.37 -8.32
N ALA A 194 21.72 -11.93 -7.77
CA ALA A 194 21.75 -12.63 -6.48
C ALA A 194 20.60 -13.67 -6.31
N GLY A 195 20.35 -14.47 -7.34
CA GLY A 195 19.27 -15.46 -7.33
C GLY A 195 17.86 -14.90 -7.56
N GLN A 196 17.70 -13.58 -7.66
CA GLN A 196 16.45 -12.93 -7.99
C GLN A 196 16.36 -12.59 -9.47
N HIS A 197 15.13 -12.51 -9.97
CA HIS A 197 14.85 -12.10 -11.34
C HIS A 197 13.79 -10.97 -11.34
N SER A 198 13.98 -10.02 -12.25
CA SER A 198 12.92 -9.04 -12.52
C SER A 198 11.75 -9.68 -13.27
N GLY A 199 10.61 -9.01 -13.30
CA GLY A 199 9.60 -9.24 -14.32
C GLY A 199 10.19 -9.02 -15.73
N PRO A 200 9.57 -9.57 -16.79
CA PRO A 200 10.01 -9.34 -18.16
C PRO A 200 9.67 -7.91 -18.60
N PHE A 201 10.53 -7.32 -19.43
CA PHE A 201 10.32 -6.02 -20.06
C PHE A 201 10.84 -5.99 -21.48
N ARG A 202 10.32 -5.09 -22.30
CA ARG A 202 10.71 -4.93 -23.69
C ARG A 202 11.83 -3.89 -23.84
N ILE A 203 12.75 -4.15 -24.77
CA ILE A 203 13.54 -3.12 -25.43
C ILE A 203 13.02 -3.06 -26.86
N ALA A 204 12.40 -1.95 -27.25
CA ALA A 204 11.84 -1.76 -28.59
C ALA A 204 11.56 -0.28 -28.84
N ASP A 205 11.49 0.11 -30.11
CA ASP A 205 11.26 1.50 -30.50
C ASP A 205 9.86 1.99 -30.14
N ASP A 206 8.88 1.10 -30.12
CA ASP A 206 7.45 1.36 -29.90
C ASP A 206 7.00 1.31 -28.42
N VAL A 207 7.92 1.16 -27.45
CA VAL A 207 7.53 0.94 -26.05
C VAL A 207 6.75 2.09 -25.43
N TYR A 208 6.84 3.29 -25.98
CA TYR A 208 6.16 4.48 -25.46
C TYR A 208 4.94 4.90 -26.26
N ASP A 209 4.64 4.26 -27.40
CA ASP A 209 3.62 4.71 -28.35
C ASP A 209 2.22 4.80 -27.77
N ALA A 210 1.86 3.89 -26.87
CA ALA A 210 0.54 3.84 -26.23
C ALA A 210 0.53 4.28 -24.75
N THR A 211 1.64 4.75 -24.20
CA THR A 211 1.72 5.03 -22.75
C THR A 211 0.88 6.23 -22.33
N TRP A 212 0.74 7.22 -23.20
CA TRP A 212 -0.07 8.41 -22.96
C TRP A 212 -1.57 8.09 -22.89
N GLN A 213 -2.04 7.11 -23.65
CA GLN A 213 -3.45 6.71 -23.67
C GLN A 213 -3.92 6.22 -22.31
N THR A 214 -3.17 5.33 -21.67
CA THR A 214 -3.51 4.82 -20.33
C THR A 214 -3.55 5.95 -19.28
N SER A 215 -2.67 6.94 -19.42
CA SER A 215 -2.67 8.12 -18.54
C SER A 215 -3.88 9.01 -18.81
N LEU A 216 -4.22 9.22 -20.08
CA LEU A 216 -5.37 10.01 -20.48
C LEU A 216 -6.69 9.36 -20.07
N ASP A 217 -6.79 8.04 -20.20
CA ASP A 217 -7.97 7.27 -19.79
C ASP A 217 -8.30 7.47 -18.31
N GLY A 218 -7.27 7.62 -17.46
CA GLY A 218 -7.46 7.92 -16.06
C GLY A 218 -8.15 9.27 -15.81
N PHE A 219 -7.88 10.27 -16.65
CA PHE A 219 -8.53 11.57 -16.58
C PHE A 219 -9.91 11.58 -17.25
N LEU A 220 -10.03 10.89 -18.37
CA LEU A 220 -11.30 10.81 -19.10
C LEU A 220 -12.40 10.19 -18.26
N ALA A 221 -12.09 9.21 -17.45
CA ALA A 221 -13.06 8.58 -16.55
C ALA A 221 -13.76 9.54 -15.60
N VAL A 222 -13.05 10.57 -15.15
CA VAL A 222 -13.56 11.56 -14.21
C VAL A 222 -14.35 12.65 -14.92
N GLN A 223 -14.13 12.87 -16.24
CA GLN A 223 -14.69 13.97 -17.00
C GLN A 223 -15.78 13.56 -17.99
N MET A 224 -16.09 12.26 -18.06
CA MET A 224 -17.03 11.75 -19.06
C MET A 224 -18.48 11.81 -18.59
N ASP A 225 -19.00 13.02 -18.46
CA ASP A 225 -20.41 13.25 -18.10
C ASP A 225 -21.39 12.83 -19.19
N HIS A 226 -20.95 12.75 -20.46
CA HIS A 226 -21.83 12.64 -21.61
C HIS A 226 -21.52 11.46 -22.53
N ILE A 227 -20.47 10.70 -22.25
CA ILE A 227 -20.00 9.66 -23.15
C ILE A 227 -20.01 8.30 -22.45
N ALA A 228 -20.66 7.32 -23.07
CA ALA A 228 -20.48 5.92 -22.71
C ALA A 228 -19.37 5.33 -23.57
N VAL A 229 -18.25 4.94 -22.95
CA VAL A 229 -17.16 4.23 -23.62
C VAL A 229 -17.15 2.79 -23.10
N ARG A 230 -17.14 1.84 -24.01
CA ARG A 230 -16.94 0.42 -23.73
C ARG A 230 -15.55 0.02 -24.18
N ASP A 231 -14.75 -0.40 -23.24
CA ASP A 231 -13.49 -1.11 -23.48
C ASP A 231 -13.65 -2.59 -23.10
N ALA A 232 -12.69 -3.44 -23.41
CA ALA A 232 -12.75 -4.89 -23.25
C ALA A 232 -13.31 -5.38 -21.90
N TYR A 233 -13.06 -4.64 -20.82
CA TYR A 233 -13.51 -4.92 -19.45
C TYR A 233 -13.91 -3.70 -18.64
N ARG A 234 -14.09 -2.56 -19.27
CA ARG A 234 -14.53 -1.32 -18.61
C ARG A 234 -15.67 -0.71 -19.36
N VAL A 235 -16.63 -0.27 -18.62
CA VAL A 235 -17.69 0.60 -19.14
C VAL A 235 -17.58 1.89 -18.37
N TRP A 236 -17.33 2.96 -19.12
CA TRP A 236 -17.24 4.32 -18.58
C TRP A 236 -18.48 5.03 -19.10
N HIS A 237 -19.31 5.48 -18.24
CA HIS A 237 -20.56 6.05 -18.68
C HIS A 237 -21.13 7.03 -17.67
N GLY A 238 -21.96 7.85 -18.22
CA GLY A 238 -22.93 8.61 -17.50
C GLY A 238 -22.31 9.82 -16.82
N VAL A 239 -23.16 10.56 -16.24
CA VAL A 239 -22.81 11.73 -15.44
C VAL A 239 -21.97 11.26 -14.27
N ALA A 240 -20.70 11.67 -14.25
CA ALA A 240 -19.78 11.35 -13.16
C ALA A 240 -20.18 12.15 -11.92
N HIS A 241 -19.93 11.60 -10.75
CA HIS A 241 -20.12 12.28 -9.48
C HIS A 241 -21.56 12.72 -9.17
N MET A 242 -22.55 12.07 -9.73
CA MET A 242 -23.95 12.41 -9.39
C MET A 242 -24.31 12.12 -7.93
N ASP A 243 -23.58 11.23 -7.32
CA ASP A 243 -23.74 10.83 -5.93
C ASP A 243 -22.92 11.70 -4.96
N ASP A 244 -21.78 12.22 -5.41
CA ASP A 244 -20.87 13.01 -4.60
C ASP A 244 -20.83 14.53 -4.98
N ALA A 245 -21.50 14.91 -6.04
CA ALA A 245 -21.70 16.31 -6.41
C ALA A 245 -22.65 17.07 -5.46
N ARG A 246 -23.30 16.35 -4.56
CA ARG A 246 -24.19 16.93 -3.56
C ARG A 246 -23.39 17.53 -2.42
N GLN A 247 -23.69 18.75 -2.07
CA GLN A 247 -23.07 19.37 -0.91
C GLN A 247 -23.53 18.68 0.38
N ALA A 248 -22.58 18.41 1.26
CA ALA A 248 -22.92 18.04 2.62
C ALA A 248 -23.66 19.19 3.33
N PRO A 249 -24.57 18.91 4.27
CA PRO A 249 -25.21 19.93 5.06
C PRO A 249 -24.19 20.88 5.68
N ALA A 250 -24.48 22.16 5.67
CA ALA A 250 -23.60 23.20 6.21
C ALA A 250 -23.41 23.09 7.73
N ASP A 251 -24.32 22.43 8.43
CA ASP A 251 -24.19 22.16 9.85
C ASP A 251 -23.27 20.95 10.09
N ILE A 252 -22.03 21.26 10.40
CA ILE A 252 -21.02 20.28 10.73
C ILE A 252 -21.33 19.46 11.99
N HIS A 253 -22.24 19.91 12.85
CA HIS A 253 -22.63 19.21 14.05
C HIS A 253 -23.62 18.09 13.79
N SER A 254 -24.43 18.24 12.75
CA SER A 254 -25.34 17.21 12.26
C SER A 254 -24.74 16.39 11.12
N PHE A 255 -23.53 16.71 10.71
CA PHE A 255 -22.86 16.02 9.61
C PHE A 255 -22.46 14.60 9.98
N ASP A 256 -22.97 13.66 9.24
CA ASP A 256 -22.83 12.23 9.39
C ASP A 256 -21.70 11.63 8.55
N GLY A 257 -20.65 12.33 8.36
CA GLY A 257 -19.62 11.91 7.44
C GLY A 257 -20.08 12.10 5.99
N TYR A 258 -20.07 11.08 5.21
CA TYR A 258 -20.44 11.13 3.80
C TYR A 258 -21.91 10.84 3.53
N TRP A 259 -22.77 11.12 4.47
CA TRP A 259 -24.20 11.00 4.21
C TRP A 259 -24.66 12.08 3.25
N MET A 260 -25.05 11.64 2.08
CA MET A 260 -25.54 12.49 1.02
C MET A 260 -27.06 12.35 0.94
N GLY A 261 -27.76 13.23 1.57
CA GLY A 261 -29.21 13.25 1.54
C GLY A 261 -29.76 13.76 0.20
N LYS A 262 -31.02 13.48 -0.06
CA LYS A 262 -31.75 14.00 -1.21
C LYS A 262 -31.67 15.52 -1.35
N ASP A 263 -31.55 16.20 -0.25
CA ASP A 263 -31.67 17.63 -0.13
C ASP A 263 -30.32 18.36 -0.27
N THR A 264 -29.29 17.63 -0.64
CA THR A 264 -27.95 18.20 -0.78
C THR A 264 -27.55 18.48 -2.22
N TYR A 265 -28.47 18.41 -3.15
CA TYR A 265 -28.28 18.84 -4.56
C TYR A 265 -28.28 20.34 -4.72
#